data_f571a56b85359e544984b070ed42d044
#
_entry.id   f571a56b85359e544984b070ed42d044
#
_cell.length_a   1.000
_cell.length_b   1.000
_cell.length_c   1.000
_cell.angle_alpha   90.00
_cell.angle_beta   90.00
_cell.angle_gamma   90.00
#
_symmetry.space_group_name_H-M   'P 1'
#
loop_
_entity.id
_entity.type
_entity.pdbx_description
1 polymer ?
#
loop_
_entity_poly.entity_id
_entity_poly.type
_entity_poly.pdbx_seq_one_letter_code
_entity_poly.pdbx_strand_id
1 'polypeptide(L)'
;MTNTSPARRGLPWGTIILLCVLVGLPLLACLGSLGVGWLMLSGGAPSLATGDAVAVIYANGVIASGTEGSTSIASGITPSGIQADLRRAESDSSVKAVVLRVNSPGGSVVASNEIYNMLKDSKKPIVVSMGETAASGGYYISCAAKWIVANPDTLTGSIGVISELTNVDELIKKVGVQIIVIKTGPNKDIGSPFRPMTDEEKKIWQTVIDQAFDGFVQVVAQGRSLPEDKVRQIGDGRIYNGRQAKELGLVDQLGYLNDAVSKAGELGGIKGKPRVIEYTHAPTLTELLTGVTSRVPALSLDQLLGLDAMPKLEYRFINP
;
A
#
# COMPACT_ATOMS: atom_id res chain seq x y z
N MET A 1 -14.65 66.00 67.39
CA MET A 1 -14.70 65.91 65.94
C MET A 1 -13.98 64.60 65.51
N THR A 2 -14.67 63.53 65.40
CA THR A 2 -14.08 62.21 65.04
C THR A 2 -14.38 61.97 63.55
N ASN A 3 -13.33 61.96 62.75
CA ASN A 3 -13.36 61.78 61.34
C ASN A 3 -13.28 60.26 61.01
N THR A 4 -14.38 59.62 60.64
CA THR A 4 -14.45 58.23 60.25
C THR A 4 -14.42 58.11 58.69
N SER A 5 -13.29 57.64 58.17
CA SER A 5 -13.12 57.29 56.76
C SER A 5 -13.95 56.04 56.42
N PRO A 6 -14.64 55.96 55.26
CA PRO A 6 -15.38 54.76 54.89
C PRO A 6 -14.44 53.67 54.45
N ALA A 7 -14.61 52.46 54.99
CA ALA A 7 -13.88 51.25 54.59
C ALA A 7 -14.31 50.83 53.14
N ARG A 8 -13.33 50.70 52.24
CA ARG A 8 -13.55 50.11 50.91
C ARG A 8 -13.84 48.62 51.05
N ARG A 9 -15.05 48.22 50.80
CA ARG A 9 -15.42 46.79 50.68
C ARG A 9 -14.82 46.23 49.39
N GLY A 10 -13.78 45.39 49.48
CA GLY A 10 -13.25 44.60 48.38
C GLY A 10 -14.32 43.62 47.91
N LEU A 11 -14.35 43.31 46.60
CA LEU A 11 -15.23 42.26 46.06
C LEU A 11 -14.94 40.91 46.73
N PRO A 12 -15.98 40.14 47.09
CA PRO A 12 -15.75 38.81 47.67
C PRO A 12 -15.07 37.87 46.65
N TRP A 13 -14.11 37.10 47.13
CA TRP A 13 -13.30 36.20 46.30
C TRP A 13 -14.12 35.30 45.36
N GLY A 14 -15.32 34.87 45.77
CA GLY A 14 -16.24 34.10 44.93
C GLY A 14 -16.72 34.82 43.67
N THR A 15 -16.89 36.14 43.75
CA THR A 15 -17.28 36.99 42.58
C THR A 15 -16.12 37.16 41.61
N ILE A 16 -14.89 37.20 42.08
CA ILE A 16 -13.68 37.27 41.27
C ILE A 16 -13.49 35.95 40.50
N ILE A 17 -13.64 34.81 41.19
CA ILE A 17 -13.55 33.46 40.55
C ILE A 17 -14.66 33.31 39.51
N LEU A 18 -15.89 33.70 39.81
CA LEU A 18 -17.01 33.61 38.86
C LEU A 18 -16.79 34.49 37.61
N LEU A 19 -16.24 35.67 37.78
CA LEU A 19 -15.86 36.56 36.67
C LEU A 19 -14.72 35.98 35.82
N CYS A 20 -13.70 35.40 36.45
CA CYS A 20 -12.62 34.72 35.71
C CYS A 20 -13.11 33.52 34.90
N VAL A 21 -14.08 32.75 35.40
CA VAL A 21 -14.64 31.60 34.69
C VAL A 21 -15.57 32.06 33.56
N LEU A 22 -16.45 33.05 33.81
CA LEU A 22 -17.42 33.54 32.83
C LEU A 22 -16.79 34.35 31.70
N VAL A 23 -15.68 35.02 31.93
CA VAL A 23 -15.00 35.85 30.92
C VAL A 23 -13.76 35.15 30.35
N GLY A 24 -13.01 34.41 31.18
CA GLY A 24 -11.78 33.72 30.76
C GLY A 24 -12.01 32.53 29.85
N LEU A 25 -13.03 31.71 30.10
CA LEU A 25 -13.35 30.55 29.26
C LEU A 25 -13.79 30.93 27.84
N PRO A 26 -14.73 31.89 27.63
CA PRO A 26 -15.08 32.34 26.28
C PRO A 26 -13.93 33.02 25.56
N LEU A 27 -13.08 33.79 26.27
CA LEU A 27 -11.91 34.44 25.66
C LEU A 27 -10.87 33.44 25.20
N LEU A 28 -10.62 32.37 25.95
CA LEU A 28 -9.77 31.25 25.56
C LEU A 28 -10.37 30.47 24.37
N ALA A 29 -11.68 30.27 24.35
CA ALA A 29 -12.37 29.64 23.21
C ALA A 29 -12.32 30.52 21.95
N CYS A 30 -12.46 31.85 22.07
CA CYS A 30 -12.32 32.79 20.95
C CYS A 30 -10.88 32.86 20.45
N LEU A 31 -9.88 32.88 21.33
CA LEU A 31 -8.46 32.86 20.94
C LEU A 31 -8.06 31.51 20.30
N GLY A 32 -8.60 30.41 20.82
CA GLY A 32 -8.44 29.08 20.21
C GLY A 32 -9.06 29.00 18.82
N SER A 33 -10.27 29.51 18.62
CA SER A 33 -10.95 29.54 17.32
C SER A 33 -10.27 30.48 16.32
N LEU A 34 -9.74 31.62 16.76
CA LEU A 34 -8.94 32.52 15.92
C LEU A 34 -7.59 31.89 15.57
N GLY A 35 -6.95 31.16 16.50
CA GLY A 35 -5.72 30.40 16.23
C GLY A 35 -5.92 29.26 15.23
N VAL A 36 -7.00 28.50 15.38
CA VAL A 36 -7.37 27.42 14.41
C VAL A 36 -7.79 28.04 13.07
N GLY A 37 -8.54 29.13 13.07
CA GLY A 37 -8.89 29.87 11.84
C GLY A 37 -7.65 30.42 11.11
N TRP A 38 -6.67 30.95 11.86
CA TRP A 38 -5.40 31.45 11.30
C TRP A 38 -4.51 30.30 10.80
N LEU A 39 -4.50 29.16 11.49
CA LEU A 39 -3.81 27.95 11.04
C LEU A 39 -4.46 27.34 9.77
N MET A 40 -5.78 27.42 9.67
CA MET A 40 -6.51 27.03 8.45
C MET A 40 -6.31 28.04 7.29
N LEU A 41 -6.11 29.32 7.60
CA LEU A 41 -5.79 30.34 6.58
C LEU A 41 -4.30 30.41 6.24
N SER A 42 -3.40 30.03 7.17
CA SER A 42 -1.96 30.00 6.95
C SER A 42 -1.46 28.62 6.43
N GLY A 43 -2.24 27.56 6.62
CA GLY A 43 -2.13 26.36 5.80
C GLY A 43 -2.51 26.78 4.39
N GLY A 44 -1.48 27.04 3.55
CA GLY A 44 -1.61 27.67 2.25
C GLY A 44 -2.86 27.19 1.54
N ALA A 45 -3.73 28.12 1.17
CA ALA A 45 -4.86 27.83 0.31
C ALA A 45 -4.32 26.92 -0.81
N PRO A 46 -4.96 25.80 -1.13
CA PRO A 46 -4.52 25.00 -2.26
C PRO A 46 -4.39 25.98 -3.42
N SER A 47 -3.15 26.22 -3.84
CA SER A 47 -2.90 27.11 -4.95
C SER A 47 -3.83 26.61 -6.04
N LEU A 48 -4.78 27.44 -6.45
CA LEU A 48 -5.60 27.22 -7.65
C LEU A 48 -4.63 27.35 -8.85
N ALA A 49 -3.59 26.52 -8.86
CA ALA A 49 -2.69 26.38 -9.97
C ALA A 49 -3.54 25.80 -11.10
N THR A 50 -4.07 26.70 -11.91
CA THR A 50 -4.79 26.37 -13.13
C THR A 50 -3.81 25.75 -14.12
N GLY A 51 -4.12 24.55 -14.60
CA GLY A 51 -3.29 23.88 -15.60
C GLY A 51 -3.42 22.36 -15.53
N ASP A 52 -3.11 21.73 -16.64
CA ASP A 52 -3.14 20.27 -16.74
C ASP A 52 -2.11 19.64 -15.79
N ALA A 53 -2.48 18.51 -15.19
CA ALA A 53 -1.74 17.86 -14.13
C ALA A 53 -1.48 16.39 -14.41
N VAL A 54 -0.42 15.89 -13.78
CA VAL A 54 -0.15 14.45 -13.61
C VAL A 54 -0.41 14.11 -12.15
N ALA A 55 -1.26 13.11 -11.91
CA ALA A 55 -1.46 12.56 -10.57
C ALA A 55 -0.37 11.54 -10.25
N VAL A 56 0.18 11.58 -9.05
CA VAL A 56 1.09 10.55 -8.53
C VAL A 56 0.37 9.77 -7.45
N ILE A 57 0.21 8.47 -7.69
CA ILE A 57 -0.36 7.51 -6.75
C ILE A 57 0.78 6.64 -6.21
N TYR A 58 0.87 6.52 -4.91
CA TYR A 58 1.91 5.73 -4.25
C TYR A 58 1.43 4.33 -3.93
N ALA A 59 2.13 3.32 -4.45
CA ALA A 59 1.92 1.91 -4.17
C ALA A 59 3.12 1.38 -3.35
N ASN A 60 3.06 1.58 -2.03
CA ASN A 60 4.14 1.25 -1.11
C ASN A 60 3.77 0.05 -0.22
N GLY A 61 4.71 -0.88 -0.04
CA GLY A 61 4.56 -2.03 0.86
C GLY A 61 4.02 -3.29 0.18
N VAL A 62 3.56 -4.25 0.99
CA VAL A 62 3.07 -5.55 0.51
C VAL A 62 1.68 -5.41 -0.10
N ILE A 63 1.43 -6.10 -1.21
CA ILE A 63 0.10 -6.18 -1.83
C ILE A 63 -0.74 -7.20 -1.07
N ALA A 64 -1.87 -6.77 -0.52
CA ALA A 64 -2.73 -7.60 0.31
C ALA A 64 -4.21 -7.45 -0.07
N SER A 65 -4.96 -8.56 0.07
CA SER A 65 -6.42 -8.53 0.00
C SER A 65 -6.97 -7.97 1.32
N GLY A 66 -7.81 -6.95 1.25
CA GLY A 66 -8.43 -6.33 2.42
C GLY A 66 -8.90 -4.92 2.14
N THR A 67 -9.62 -4.34 3.09
CA THR A 67 -10.03 -2.93 3.08
C THR A 67 -9.03 -2.09 3.87
N GLU A 68 -8.81 -0.85 3.45
CA GLU A 68 -8.06 0.11 4.26
C GLU A 68 -8.65 0.21 5.67
N GLY A 69 -7.79 0.26 6.68
CA GLY A 69 -8.22 0.35 8.08
C GLY A 69 -8.36 -0.99 8.80
N SER A 70 -8.14 -2.13 8.15
CA SER A 70 -7.96 -3.40 8.85
C SER A 70 -6.67 -3.35 9.66
N THR A 71 -6.74 -3.60 10.97
CA THR A 71 -5.61 -3.50 11.92
C THR A 71 -4.39 -4.37 11.57
N SER A 72 -4.56 -5.33 10.67
CA SER A 72 -3.48 -6.19 10.16
C SER A 72 -2.78 -5.66 8.89
N ILE A 73 -3.30 -4.57 8.24
CA ILE A 73 -2.78 -4.05 6.96
C ILE A 73 -2.53 -2.53 7.05
N ALA A 74 -2.02 -2.07 8.19
CA ALA A 74 -1.83 -0.64 8.46
C ALA A 74 -0.89 0.10 7.47
N SER A 75 -0.24 -0.58 6.52
CA SER A 75 0.70 0.03 5.57
C SER A 75 0.89 -0.75 4.26
N GLY A 76 -0.12 -1.48 3.77
CA GLY A 76 -0.03 -2.26 2.54
C GLY A 76 -0.80 -1.66 1.36
N ILE A 77 -0.52 -2.17 0.16
CA ILE A 77 -1.25 -1.85 -1.07
C ILE A 77 -2.50 -2.71 -1.12
N THR A 78 -3.67 -2.09 -1.23
CA THR A 78 -4.95 -2.81 -1.36
C THR A 78 -5.67 -2.43 -2.66
N PRO A 79 -6.47 -3.35 -3.25
CA PRO A 79 -7.29 -3.02 -4.41
C PRO A 79 -8.23 -1.83 -4.16
N SER A 80 -8.82 -1.74 -2.96
CA SER A 80 -9.73 -0.64 -2.58
C SER A 80 -9.01 0.72 -2.53
N GLY A 81 -7.79 0.77 -1.97
CA GLY A 81 -6.99 2.00 -1.92
C GLY A 81 -6.60 2.49 -3.31
N ILE A 82 -6.04 1.61 -4.13
CA ILE A 82 -5.70 1.94 -5.53
C ILE A 82 -6.94 2.37 -6.31
N GLN A 83 -8.09 1.70 -6.11
CA GLN A 83 -9.34 2.07 -6.77
C GLN A 83 -9.81 3.48 -6.37
N ALA A 84 -9.72 3.83 -5.08
CA ALA A 84 -10.11 5.15 -4.59
C ALA A 84 -9.25 6.25 -5.22
N ASP A 85 -7.93 6.06 -5.26
CA ASP A 85 -7.02 7.03 -5.87
C ASP A 85 -7.20 7.14 -7.38
N LEU A 86 -7.41 6.04 -8.08
CA LEU A 86 -7.72 6.05 -9.51
C LEU A 86 -9.03 6.80 -9.80
N ARG A 87 -10.10 6.52 -9.08
CA ARG A 87 -11.38 7.24 -9.22
C ARG A 87 -11.21 8.74 -8.98
N ARG A 88 -10.43 9.11 -7.98
CA ARG A 88 -10.11 10.51 -7.68
C ARG A 88 -9.34 11.15 -8.84
N ALA A 89 -8.32 10.46 -9.36
CA ALA A 89 -7.56 10.93 -10.51
C ALA A 89 -8.44 11.04 -11.76
N GLU A 90 -9.34 10.09 -12.01
CA GLU A 90 -10.21 10.08 -13.17
C GLU A 90 -11.31 11.15 -13.12
N SER A 91 -11.82 11.45 -11.94
CA SER A 91 -12.85 12.48 -11.74
C SER A 91 -12.33 13.91 -11.86
N ASP A 92 -11.02 14.13 -11.65
CA ASP A 92 -10.40 15.44 -11.81
C ASP A 92 -10.08 15.69 -13.29
N SER A 93 -10.79 16.64 -13.90
CA SER A 93 -10.61 17.01 -15.31
C SER A 93 -9.25 17.64 -15.62
N SER A 94 -8.56 18.20 -14.62
CA SER A 94 -7.21 18.75 -14.75
C SER A 94 -6.16 17.66 -14.86
N VAL A 95 -6.39 16.48 -14.27
CA VAL A 95 -5.49 15.34 -14.36
C VAL A 95 -5.57 14.71 -15.75
N LYS A 96 -4.47 14.66 -16.47
CA LYS A 96 -4.39 14.10 -17.84
C LYS A 96 -3.70 12.73 -17.90
N ALA A 97 -2.89 12.41 -16.92
CA ALA A 97 -2.20 11.13 -16.81
C ALA A 97 -1.92 10.79 -15.34
N VAL A 98 -1.60 9.53 -15.08
CA VAL A 98 -1.28 9.03 -13.74
C VAL A 98 0.13 8.44 -13.75
N VAL A 99 0.92 8.76 -12.75
CA VAL A 99 2.14 8.02 -12.40
C VAL A 99 1.82 7.13 -11.20
N LEU A 100 1.99 5.83 -11.37
CA LEU A 100 1.98 4.89 -10.25
C LEU A 100 3.42 4.72 -9.75
N ARG A 101 3.71 5.24 -8.56
CA ARG A 101 5.01 5.07 -7.90
C ARG A 101 4.99 3.77 -7.11
N VAL A 102 5.65 2.73 -7.64
CA VAL A 102 5.67 1.38 -7.06
C VAL A 102 6.92 1.19 -6.21
N ASN A 103 6.73 0.87 -4.93
CA ASN A 103 7.79 0.41 -4.03
C ASN A 103 7.27 -0.79 -3.22
N SER A 104 7.33 -1.98 -3.83
CA SER A 104 6.65 -3.18 -3.34
C SER A 104 7.43 -4.46 -3.65
N PRO A 105 7.56 -5.38 -2.67
CA PRO A 105 8.07 -6.73 -2.91
C PRO A 105 7.02 -7.67 -3.55
N GLY A 106 5.79 -7.20 -3.79
CA GLY A 106 4.66 -8.01 -4.23
C GLY A 106 3.73 -8.41 -3.09
N GLY A 107 3.06 -9.55 -3.24
CA GLY A 107 2.12 -10.10 -2.25
C GLY A 107 1.02 -10.96 -2.87
N SER A 108 -0.22 -10.81 -2.44
CA SER A 108 -1.36 -11.62 -2.86
C SER A 108 -1.55 -11.65 -4.38
N VAL A 109 -1.65 -12.85 -4.93
CA VAL A 109 -1.94 -13.09 -6.36
C VAL A 109 -3.26 -12.42 -6.77
N VAL A 110 -4.32 -12.63 -5.98
CA VAL A 110 -5.65 -12.10 -6.28
C VAL A 110 -5.65 -10.58 -6.26
N ALA A 111 -5.11 -9.96 -5.21
CA ALA A 111 -5.05 -8.51 -5.10
C ALA A 111 -4.18 -7.88 -6.21
N SER A 112 -3.07 -8.52 -6.59
CA SER A 112 -2.24 -8.06 -7.70
C SER A 112 -2.99 -8.11 -9.03
N ASN A 113 -3.78 -9.16 -9.26
CA ASN A 113 -4.60 -9.30 -10.47
C ASN A 113 -5.73 -8.25 -10.51
N GLU A 114 -6.43 -8.01 -9.40
CA GLU A 114 -7.46 -6.97 -9.31
C GLU A 114 -6.89 -5.58 -9.61
N ILE A 115 -5.75 -5.24 -8.98
CA ILE A 115 -5.07 -3.95 -9.22
C ILE A 115 -4.62 -3.83 -10.68
N TYR A 116 -4.01 -4.88 -11.24
CA TYR A 116 -3.59 -4.88 -12.65
C TYR A 116 -4.75 -4.57 -13.59
N ASN A 117 -5.91 -5.23 -13.41
CA ASN A 117 -7.07 -5.00 -14.26
C ASN A 117 -7.61 -3.57 -14.09
N MET A 118 -7.69 -3.03 -12.86
CA MET A 118 -8.10 -1.64 -12.63
C MET A 118 -7.18 -0.65 -13.33
N LEU A 119 -5.86 -0.86 -13.27
CA LEU A 119 -4.87 0.00 -13.94
C LEU A 119 -4.98 -0.11 -15.47
N LYS A 120 -5.16 -1.31 -16.00
CA LYS A 120 -5.30 -1.58 -17.44
C LYS A 120 -6.54 -0.91 -18.02
N ASP A 121 -7.64 -0.91 -17.26
CA ASP A 121 -8.93 -0.34 -17.68
C ASP A 121 -9.02 1.18 -17.41
N SER A 122 -7.97 1.79 -16.87
CA SER A 122 -7.93 3.23 -16.58
C SER A 122 -8.16 4.08 -17.84
N LYS A 123 -9.01 5.08 -17.71
CA LYS A 123 -9.32 6.05 -18.78
C LYS A 123 -8.16 7.00 -19.08
N LYS A 124 -7.21 7.12 -18.17
CA LYS A 124 -6.04 7.99 -18.29
C LYS A 124 -4.78 7.15 -18.48
N PRO A 125 -3.81 7.59 -19.29
CA PRO A 125 -2.57 6.85 -19.47
C PRO A 125 -1.85 6.70 -18.12
N ILE A 126 -1.42 5.46 -17.86
CA ILE A 126 -0.63 5.11 -16.67
C ILE A 126 0.84 5.00 -17.06
N VAL A 127 1.71 5.65 -16.29
CA VAL A 127 3.16 5.45 -16.31
C VAL A 127 3.58 4.91 -14.96
N VAL A 128 4.43 3.89 -14.93
CA VAL A 128 5.02 3.41 -13.68
C VAL A 128 6.37 4.06 -13.45
N SER A 129 6.60 4.48 -12.20
CA SER A 129 7.91 4.84 -11.67
C SER A 129 8.27 3.85 -10.58
N MET A 130 9.26 3.00 -10.83
CA MET A 130 9.73 2.03 -9.85
C MET A 130 10.59 2.69 -8.78
N GLY A 131 10.36 2.34 -7.52
CA GLY A 131 11.14 2.75 -6.36
C GLY A 131 12.39 1.91 -6.15
N GLU A 132 12.68 1.64 -4.89
CA GLU A 132 13.76 0.75 -4.50
C GLU A 132 13.47 -0.69 -4.94
N THR A 133 12.22 -1.13 -4.73
CA THR A 133 11.75 -2.47 -5.12
C THR A 133 10.43 -2.37 -5.88
N ALA A 134 10.34 -3.05 -7.01
CA ALA A 134 9.10 -3.27 -7.74
C ALA A 134 9.14 -4.70 -8.31
N ALA A 135 9.03 -5.68 -7.42
CA ALA A 135 9.27 -7.09 -7.72
C ALA A 135 7.99 -7.93 -7.56
N SER A 136 7.95 -9.06 -8.25
CA SER A 136 6.86 -10.04 -8.16
C SER A 136 5.50 -9.40 -8.38
N GLY A 137 4.55 -9.41 -7.43
CA GLY A 137 3.27 -8.68 -7.54
C GLY A 137 3.43 -7.19 -7.87
N GLY A 138 4.51 -6.53 -7.36
CA GLY A 138 4.84 -5.15 -7.71
C GLY A 138 5.20 -4.99 -9.20
N TYR A 139 5.89 -5.96 -9.78
CA TYR A 139 6.16 -6.01 -11.21
C TYR A 139 4.89 -6.36 -12.01
N TYR A 140 4.08 -7.31 -11.49
CA TYR A 140 2.81 -7.71 -12.09
C TYR A 140 1.90 -6.50 -12.34
N ILE A 141 1.65 -5.68 -11.31
CA ILE A 141 0.82 -4.48 -11.44
C ILE A 141 1.47 -3.42 -12.36
N SER A 142 2.80 -3.36 -12.39
CA SER A 142 3.53 -2.44 -13.26
C SER A 142 3.33 -2.76 -14.75
N CYS A 143 3.06 -4.02 -15.11
CA CYS A 143 2.83 -4.44 -16.49
C CYS A 143 1.54 -3.87 -17.10
N ALA A 144 0.63 -3.26 -16.30
CA ALA A 144 -0.54 -2.56 -16.81
C ALA A 144 -0.21 -1.18 -17.43
N ALA A 145 0.97 -0.65 -17.17
CA ALA A 145 1.36 0.69 -17.59
C ALA A 145 1.73 0.78 -19.07
N LYS A 146 1.51 1.95 -19.65
CA LYS A 146 1.96 2.29 -21.02
C LYS A 146 3.48 2.46 -21.11
N TRP A 147 4.11 2.82 -19.98
CA TRP A 147 5.55 3.08 -19.90
C TRP A 147 6.05 2.82 -18.48
N ILE A 148 7.19 2.17 -18.36
CA ILE A 148 7.82 1.84 -17.08
C ILE A 148 9.19 2.50 -17.01
N VAL A 149 9.39 3.35 -15.99
CA VAL A 149 10.67 3.96 -15.65
C VAL A 149 11.21 3.32 -14.38
N ALA A 150 12.45 2.83 -14.43
CA ALA A 150 13.13 2.24 -13.27
C ALA A 150 14.44 2.97 -12.97
N ASN A 151 14.77 3.12 -11.69
CA ASN A 151 16.12 3.50 -11.31
C ASN A 151 17.10 2.39 -11.75
N PRO A 152 18.34 2.71 -12.16
CA PRO A 152 19.33 1.71 -12.53
C PRO A 152 19.54 0.58 -11.50
N ASP A 153 19.32 0.88 -10.23
CA ASP A 153 19.56 -0.03 -9.11
C ASP A 153 18.26 -0.54 -8.45
N THR A 154 17.09 -0.23 -9.01
CA THR A 154 15.81 -0.81 -8.60
C THR A 154 15.87 -2.33 -8.66
N LEU A 155 15.39 -3.01 -7.62
CA LEU A 155 15.16 -4.46 -7.63
C LEU A 155 13.79 -4.76 -8.25
N THR A 156 13.77 -5.58 -9.30
CA THR A 156 12.54 -5.93 -10.03
C THR A 156 12.58 -7.38 -10.54
N GLY A 157 11.63 -7.76 -11.39
CA GLY A 157 11.50 -9.16 -11.82
C GLY A 157 10.83 -9.99 -10.73
N SER A 158 11.49 -11.03 -10.24
CA SER A 158 10.89 -12.05 -9.35
C SER A 158 9.56 -12.55 -9.93
N ILE A 159 9.58 -12.84 -11.26
CA ILE A 159 8.42 -13.37 -11.99
C ILE A 159 8.28 -14.83 -11.60
N GLY A 160 7.32 -15.10 -10.71
CA GLY A 160 7.11 -16.41 -10.12
C GLY A 160 6.01 -16.40 -9.07
N VAL A 161 5.62 -17.58 -8.63
CA VAL A 161 4.60 -17.82 -7.60
C VAL A 161 5.18 -18.69 -6.51
N ILE A 162 4.93 -18.34 -5.28
CA ILE A 162 5.33 -19.11 -4.12
C ILE A 162 4.13 -19.36 -3.20
N SER A 163 4.13 -20.51 -2.54
CA SER A 163 3.28 -20.80 -1.39
C SER A 163 4.13 -21.49 -0.34
N GLU A 164 4.25 -20.88 0.83
CA GLU A 164 4.97 -21.44 1.96
C GLU A 164 3.99 -22.14 2.89
N LEU A 165 4.30 -23.38 3.23
CA LEU A 165 3.50 -24.23 4.11
C LEU A 165 4.39 -24.72 5.25
N THR A 166 4.15 -24.20 6.45
CA THR A 166 4.88 -24.61 7.65
C THR A 166 4.36 -25.97 8.13
N ASN A 167 5.28 -26.90 8.46
CA ASN A 167 4.95 -28.18 9.08
C ASN A 167 5.57 -28.25 10.47
N VAL A 168 4.72 -28.45 11.49
CA VAL A 168 5.11 -28.53 12.90
C VAL A 168 4.80 -29.90 13.53
N ASP A 169 4.49 -30.93 12.74
CA ASP A 169 4.10 -32.28 13.19
C ASP A 169 5.11 -32.87 14.20
N GLU A 170 6.39 -32.83 13.87
CA GLU A 170 7.44 -33.34 14.75
C GLU A 170 7.61 -32.52 16.04
N LEU A 171 7.34 -31.22 15.98
CA LEU A 171 7.41 -30.35 17.16
C LEU A 171 6.30 -30.67 18.15
N ILE A 172 5.03 -30.76 17.67
CA ILE A 172 3.90 -31.02 18.53
C ILE A 172 3.95 -32.43 19.17
N LYS A 173 4.48 -33.43 18.45
CA LYS A 173 4.74 -34.77 19.04
C LYS A 173 5.73 -34.71 20.21
N LYS A 174 6.80 -33.91 20.11
CA LYS A 174 7.78 -33.74 21.19
C LYS A 174 7.22 -33.12 22.46
N VAL A 175 6.21 -32.24 22.33
CA VAL A 175 5.52 -31.60 23.49
C VAL A 175 4.28 -32.37 23.96
N GLY A 176 4.01 -33.57 23.38
CA GLY A 176 2.92 -34.45 23.80
C GLY A 176 1.53 -34.01 23.35
N VAL A 177 1.43 -33.12 22.34
CA VAL A 177 0.14 -32.71 21.77
C VAL A 177 -0.26 -33.67 20.66
N GLN A 178 -1.52 -34.10 20.66
CA GLN A 178 -2.12 -34.94 19.63
C GLN A 178 -3.24 -34.19 18.93
N ILE A 179 -3.15 -34.07 17.60
CA ILE A 179 -4.21 -33.48 16.77
C ILE A 179 -5.02 -34.62 16.14
N ILE A 180 -6.32 -34.62 16.38
CA ILE A 180 -7.26 -35.60 15.82
C ILE A 180 -8.08 -34.90 14.75
N VAL A 181 -7.92 -35.30 13.48
CA VAL A 181 -8.63 -34.72 12.35
C VAL A 181 -9.74 -35.68 11.92
N ILE A 182 -10.99 -35.22 11.93
CA ILE A 182 -12.15 -35.92 11.36
C ILE A 182 -12.55 -35.16 10.10
N LYS A 183 -12.49 -35.80 8.93
CA LYS A 183 -12.67 -35.13 7.63
C LYS A 183 -13.51 -35.96 6.66
N THR A 184 -14.21 -35.29 5.75
CA THR A 184 -15.09 -35.92 4.76
C THR A 184 -14.38 -36.50 3.55
N GLY A 185 -13.13 -36.11 3.30
CA GLY A 185 -12.36 -36.59 2.16
C GLY A 185 -10.86 -36.45 2.37
N PRO A 186 -10.02 -37.15 1.55
CA PRO A 186 -8.58 -37.24 1.77
C PRO A 186 -7.89 -35.87 1.75
N ASN A 187 -8.31 -34.97 0.87
CA ASN A 187 -7.63 -33.69 0.64
C ASN A 187 -8.26 -32.51 1.43
N LYS A 188 -9.23 -32.76 2.36
CA LYS A 188 -9.91 -31.66 3.05
C LYS A 188 -8.98 -30.88 4.01
N ASP A 189 -7.89 -31.50 4.45
CA ASP A 189 -6.86 -30.92 5.29
C ASP A 189 -5.52 -30.75 4.57
N ILE A 190 -5.57 -30.58 3.23
CA ILE A 190 -4.39 -30.25 2.42
C ILE A 190 -3.74 -28.97 2.95
N GLY A 191 -2.43 -28.97 3.10
CA GLY A 191 -1.71 -27.85 3.69
C GLY A 191 -1.74 -27.78 5.21
N SER A 192 -2.31 -28.81 5.92
CA SER A 192 -2.29 -28.88 7.38
C SER A 192 -0.84 -28.79 7.91
N PRO A 193 -0.58 -27.91 8.90
CA PRO A 193 0.73 -27.84 9.53
C PRO A 193 1.03 -29.01 10.46
N PHE A 194 0.03 -29.87 10.74
CA PHE A 194 0.10 -30.91 11.76
C PHE A 194 0.35 -32.32 11.20
N ARG A 195 0.62 -32.44 9.91
CA ARG A 195 1.03 -33.68 9.26
C ARG A 195 1.85 -33.38 8.01
N PRO A 196 2.72 -34.29 7.57
CA PRO A 196 3.36 -34.18 6.27
C PRO A 196 2.34 -34.16 5.13
N MET A 197 2.63 -33.36 4.10
CA MET A 197 1.87 -33.36 2.85
C MET A 197 2.21 -34.61 2.04
N THR A 198 1.20 -35.27 1.48
CA THR A 198 1.41 -36.40 0.57
C THR A 198 1.92 -35.95 -0.79
N ASP A 199 2.51 -36.87 -1.57
CA ASP A 199 2.98 -36.53 -2.93
C ASP A 199 1.84 -36.21 -3.89
N GLU A 200 0.65 -36.76 -3.67
CA GLU A 200 -0.55 -36.39 -4.43
C GLU A 200 -0.99 -34.95 -4.09
N GLU A 201 -1.03 -34.59 -2.83
CA GLU A 201 -1.36 -33.24 -2.39
C GLU A 201 -0.36 -32.19 -2.91
N LYS A 202 0.93 -32.54 -2.93
CA LYS A 202 1.97 -31.69 -3.54
C LYS A 202 1.68 -31.45 -5.03
N LYS A 203 1.27 -32.48 -5.78
CA LYS A 203 0.92 -32.36 -7.21
C LYS A 203 -0.30 -31.47 -7.41
N ILE A 204 -1.33 -31.65 -6.56
CA ILE A 204 -2.53 -30.79 -6.60
C ILE A 204 -2.11 -29.33 -6.39
N TRP A 205 -1.30 -29.07 -5.36
CA TRP A 205 -0.85 -27.71 -5.03
C TRP A 205 0.04 -27.12 -6.12
N GLN A 206 0.96 -27.91 -6.68
CA GLN A 206 1.83 -27.50 -7.78
C GLN A 206 1.02 -27.08 -9.01
N THR A 207 -0.05 -27.81 -9.34
CA THR A 207 -0.94 -27.43 -10.45
C THR A 207 -1.57 -26.05 -10.26
N VAL A 208 -1.96 -25.71 -9.03
CA VAL A 208 -2.51 -24.38 -8.71
C VAL A 208 -1.45 -23.29 -8.85
N ILE A 209 -0.22 -23.58 -8.40
CA ILE A 209 0.93 -22.66 -8.54
C ILE A 209 1.27 -22.44 -10.02
N ASP A 210 1.32 -23.52 -10.82
CA ASP A 210 1.64 -23.45 -12.24
C ASP A 210 0.60 -22.62 -13.02
N GLN A 211 -0.69 -22.78 -12.71
CA GLN A 211 -1.75 -21.96 -13.32
C GLN A 211 -1.62 -20.47 -12.95
N ALA A 212 -1.27 -20.16 -11.71
CA ALA A 212 -1.03 -18.78 -11.31
C ALA A 212 0.22 -18.20 -12.00
N PHE A 213 1.27 -19.02 -12.17
CA PHE A 213 2.47 -18.63 -12.91
C PHE A 213 2.17 -18.40 -14.40
N ASP A 214 1.37 -19.24 -15.03
CA ASP A 214 0.92 -19.03 -16.42
C ASP A 214 0.20 -17.69 -16.59
N GLY A 215 -0.66 -17.32 -15.63
CA GLY A 215 -1.31 -16.01 -15.60
C GLY A 215 -0.29 -14.86 -15.49
N PHE A 216 0.75 -15.02 -14.70
CA PHE A 216 1.82 -14.02 -14.59
C PHE A 216 2.59 -13.89 -15.92
N VAL A 217 2.97 -15.00 -16.54
CA VAL A 217 3.64 -15.00 -17.84
C VAL A 217 2.82 -14.25 -18.89
N GLN A 218 1.51 -14.53 -18.98
CA GLN A 218 0.61 -13.84 -19.90
C GLN A 218 0.56 -12.33 -19.67
N VAL A 219 0.47 -11.89 -18.41
CA VAL A 219 0.47 -10.46 -18.04
C VAL A 219 1.75 -9.77 -18.49
N VAL A 220 2.90 -10.39 -18.24
CA VAL A 220 4.20 -9.84 -18.66
C VAL A 220 4.31 -9.83 -20.18
N ALA A 221 3.95 -10.93 -20.84
CA ALA A 221 4.00 -11.05 -22.31
C ALA A 221 3.17 -9.95 -22.98
N GLN A 222 1.93 -9.74 -22.51
CA GLN A 222 1.03 -8.69 -23.03
C GLN A 222 1.54 -7.28 -22.70
N GLY A 223 1.88 -7.02 -21.42
CA GLY A 223 2.29 -5.70 -20.97
C GLY A 223 3.64 -5.25 -21.51
N ARG A 224 4.51 -6.18 -21.88
CA ARG A 224 5.86 -5.91 -22.40
C ARG A 224 6.05 -6.23 -23.89
N SER A 225 5.00 -6.74 -24.53
CA SER A 225 5.07 -7.20 -25.93
C SER A 225 6.21 -8.21 -26.16
N LEU A 226 6.39 -9.13 -25.21
CA LEU A 226 7.38 -10.18 -25.27
C LEU A 226 6.73 -11.54 -25.60
N PRO A 227 7.40 -12.42 -26.34
CA PRO A 227 6.94 -13.82 -26.49
C PRO A 227 6.86 -14.52 -25.13
N GLU A 228 5.81 -15.32 -24.88
CA GLU A 228 5.65 -16.07 -23.63
C GLU A 228 6.84 -16.97 -23.32
N ASP A 229 7.41 -17.64 -24.33
CA ASP A 229 8.60 -18.49 -24.14
C ASP A 229 9.79 -17.69 -23.61
N LYS A 230 10.00 -16.46 -24.10
CA LYS A 230 11.03 -15.58 -23.55
C LYS A 230 10.73 -15.19 -22.11
N VAL A 231 9.46 -14.88 -21.80
CA VAL A 231 9.05 -14.56 -20.42
C VAL A 231 9.30 -15.75 -19.50
N ARG A 232 8.97 -16.99 -19.92
CA ARG A 232 9.24 -18.20 -19.15
C ARG A 232 10.74 -18.43 -18.89
N GLN A 233 11.60 -18.13 -19.88
CA GLN A 233 13.05 -18.24 -19.71
C GLN A 233 13.63 -17.30 -18.67
N ILE A 234 13.10 -16.08 -18.57
CA ILE A 234 13.56 -15.05 -17.62
C ILE A 234 12.72 -15.03 -16.33
N GLY A 235 11.60 -15.73 -16.32
CA GLY A 235 10.62 -15.79 -15.22
C GLY A 235 10.80 -17.01 -14.32
N ASP A 236 12.01 -17.27 -13.85
CA ASP A 236 12.33 -18.39 -12.94
C ASP A 236 12.34 -17.96 -11.46
N GLY A 237 11.76 -16.81 -11.17
CA GLY A 237 11.71 -16.25 -9.81
C GLY A 237 12.90 -15.36 -9.46
N ARG A 238 13.93 -15.26 -10.31
CA ARG A 238 15.10 -14.43 -10.01
C ARG A 238 14.77 -12.92 -10.07
N ILE A 239 15.56 -12.18 -9.31
CA ILE A 239 15.54 -10.70 -9.35
C ILE A 239 16.49 -10.16 -10.41
N TYR A 240 16.18 -8.95 -10.88
CA TYR A 240 16.99 -8.15 -11.78
C TYR A 240 17.16 -6.76 -11.20
N ASN A 241 18.29 -6.11 -11.48
CA ASN A 241 18.37 -4.67 -11.28
C ASN A 241 17.74 -3.92 -12.48
N GLY A 242 17.55 -2.62 -12.35
CA GLY A 242 16.91 -1.81 -13.40
C GLY A 242 17.65 -1.89 -14.74
N ARG A 243 18.98 -1.96 -14.75
CA ARG A 243 19.80 -2.09 -15.98
C ARG A 243 19.51 -3.41 -16.70
N GLN A 244 19.56 -4.52 -15.98
CA GLN A 244 19.24 -5.84 -16.51
C GLN A 244 17.79 -5.91 -17.01
N ALA A 245 16.86 -5.34 -16.24
CA ALA A 245 15.45 -5.28 -16.63
C ALA A 245 15.25 -4.48 -17.94
N LYS A 246 16.01 -3.40 -18.16
CA LYS A 246 15.99 -2.64 -19.40
C LYS A 246 16.51 -3.46 -20.59
N GLU A 247 17.60 -4.18 -20.42
CA GLU A 247 18.18 -5.05 -21.46
C GLU A 247 17.24 -6.21 -21.83
N LEU A 248 16.51 -6.73 -20.86
CA LEU A 248 15.53 -7.81 -21.06
C LEU A 248 14.18 -7.32 -21.64
N GLY A 249 13.96 -6.01 -21.71
CA GLY A 249 12.69 -5.43 -22.16
C GLY A 249 11.60 -5.40 -21.09
N LEU A 250 11.97 -5.63 -19.83
CA LEU A 250 11.05 -5.61 -18.68
C LEU A 250 10.69 -4.18 -18.25
N VAL A 251 11.53 -3.20 -18.57
CA VAL A 251 11.28 -1.76 -18.35
C VAL A 251 11.61 -0.97 -19.61
N ASP A 252 11.00 0.22 -19.79
CA ASP A 252 11.15 1.02 -20.99
C ASP A 252 12.28 2.01 -20.91
N GLN A 253 12.57 2.51 -19.70
CA GLN A 253 13.54 3.58 -19.51
C GLN A 253 14.21 3.47 -18.14
N LEU A 254 15.52 3.80 -18.11
CA LEU A 254 16.20 4.09 -16.84
C LEU A 254 16.02 5.56 -16.50
N GLY A 255 15.67 5.86 -15.24
CA GLY A 255 15.41 7.22 -14.79
C GLY A 255 14.77 7.26 -13.38
N TYR A 256 14.20 8.41 -13.07
CA TYR A 256 13.66 8.74 -11.75
C TYR A 256 12.18 9.14 -11.85
N LEU A 257 11.57 9.48 -10.70
CA LEU A 257 10.17 9.91 -10.65
C LEU A 257 9.87 11.09 -11.59
N ASN A 258 10.77 12.05 -11.68
CA ASN A 258 10.58 13.21 -12.55
C ASN A 258 10.55 12.85 -14.05
N ASP A 259 11.29 11.81 -14.46
CA ASP A 259 11.28 11.30 -15.84
C ASP A 259 9.94 10.63 -16.13
N ALA A 260 9.42 9.85 -15.17
CA ALA A 260 8.09 9.24 -15.26
C ALA A 260 6.97 10.30 -15.32
N VAL A 261 7.07 11.36 -14.52
CA VAL A 261 6.13 12.50 -14.55
C VAL A 261 6.17 13.19 -15.90
N SER A 262 7.35 13.44 -16.44
CA SER A 262 7.52 14.04 -17.77
C SER A 262 6.91 13.17 -18.87
N LYS A 263 7.17 11.86 -18.83
CA LYS A 263 6.59 10.88 -19.77
C LYS A 263 5.06 10.77 -19.65
N ALA A 264 4.55 10.80 -18.42
CA ALA A 264 3.11 10.82 -18.19
C ALA A 264 2.47 12.11 -18.76
N GLY A 265 3.11 13.26 -18.57
CA GLY A 265 2.68 14.52 -19.15
C GLY A 265 2.64 14.47 -20.70
N GLU A 266 3.67 13.88 -21.33
CA GLU A 266 3.72 13.65 -22.77
C GLU A 266 2.53 12.79 -23.25
N LEU A 267 2.32 11.62 -22.60
CA LEU A 267 1.22 10.70 -22.92
C LEU A 267 -0.16 11.30 -22.64
N GLY A 268 -0.25 12.19 -21.67
CA GLY A 268 -1.47 12.95 -21.34
C GLY A 268 -1.71 14.16 -22.23
N GLY A 269 -0.79 14.48 -23.17
CA GLY A 269 -0.91 15.63 -24.08
C GLY A 269 -0.66 16.99 -23.42
N ILE A 270 0.01 17.03 -22.26
CA ILE A 270 0.31 18.27 -21.53
C ILE A 270 1.43 19.03 -22.25
N LYS A 271 1.17 20.28 -22.55
CA LYS A 271 2.20 21.17 -23.13
C LYS A 271 3.05 21.79 -22.03
N GLY A 272 4.36 21.56 -22.06
CA GLY A 272 5.29 22.09 -21.08
C GLY A 272 5.43 21.20 -19.83
N LYS A 273 5.88 21.79 -18.72
CA LYS A 273 6.08 21.03 -17.47
C LYS A 273 4.73 20.76 -16.80
N PRO A 274 4.36 19.50 -16.56
CA PRO A 274 3.10 19.17 -15.90
C PRO A 274 3.10 19.64 -14.44
N ARG A 275 1.94 20.07 -13.96
CA ARG A 275 1.69 20.21 -12.53
C ARG A 275 1.56 18.81 -11.92
N VAL A 276 2.13 18.61 -10.75
CA VAL A 276 2.04 17.34 -10.04
C VAL A 276 1.01 17.44 -8.91
N ILE A 277 0.13 16.46 -8.83
CA ILE A 277 -0.79 16.28 -7.71
C ILE A 277 -0.44 14.94 -7.07
N GLU A 278 0.07 14.97 -5.85
CA GLU A 278 0.38 13.75 -5.11
C GLU A 278 -0.85 13.33 -4.29
N TYR A 279 -1.25 12.07 -4.46
CA TYR A 279 -2.29 11.46 -3.63
C TYR A 279 -1.59 10.71 -2.50
N THR A 280 -1.42 11.41 -1.39
CA THR A 280 -0.90 10.84 -0.15
C THR A 280 -2.07 10.59 0.80
N HIS A 281 -2.11 9.43 1.42
CA HIS A 281 -3.01 9.17 2.53
C HIS A 281 -2.44 9.90 3.75
N ALA A 282 -2.89 11.16 3.94
CA ALA A 282 -2.62 11.83 5.20
C ALA A 282 -3.35 11.04 6.30
N PRO A 283 -2.66 10.62 7.37
CA PRO A 283 -3.34 9.93 8.47
C PRO A 283 -4.48 10.81 8.98
N THR A 284 -5.65 10.21 9.13
CA THR A 284 -6.79 10.90 9.72
C THR A 284 -6.46 11.30 11.16
N LEU A 285 -7.14 12.33 11.68
CA LEU A 285 -6.95 12.74 13.08
C LEU A 285 -7.16 11.56 14.04
N THR A 286 -8.07 10.65 13.68
CA THR A 286 -8.31 9.41 14.43
C THR A 286 -7.12 8.47 14.37
N GLU A 287 -6.48 8.28 13.24
CA GLU A 287 -5.26 7.47 13.09
C GLU A 287 -4.07 8.12 13.81
N LEU A 288 -3.97 9.44 13.79
CA LEU A 288 -2.95 10.18 14.54
C LEU A 288 -3.15 10.03 16.05
N LEU A 289 -4.39 10.07 16.52
CA LEU A 289 -4.74 9.93 17.94
C LEU A 289 -4.68 8.46 18.41
N THR A 290 -5.05 7.50 17.55
CA THR A 290 -4.98 6.07 17.87
C THR A 290 -3.59 5.48 17.60
N GLY A 291 -2.80 6.05 16.69
CA GLY A 291 -1.40 5.66 16.43
C GLY A 291 -0.48 5.91 17.64
N VAL A 292 -0.83 6.85 18.52
CA VAL A 292 -0.12 7.07 19.79
C VAL A 292 -0.38 5.90 20.79
N THR A 293 -1.42 5.10 20.57
CA THR A 293 -1.76 3.94 21.40
C THR A 293 -1.47 2.60 20.74
N SER A 294 -0.79 2.58 19.58
CA SER A 294 -0.32 1.32 18.99
C SER A 294 0.67 0.66 19.93
N ARG A 295 0.12 -0.11 20.87
CA ARG A 295 0.86 -1.14 21.57
C ARG A 295 1.54 -1.96 20.50
N VAL A 296 2.85 -2.17 20.63
CA VAL A 296 3.56 -3.21 19.89
C VAL A 296 2.65 -4.44 19.93
N PRO A 297 2.13 -4.95 18.81
CA PRO A 297 1.26 -6.11 18.86
C PRO A 297 2.07 -7.20 19.54
N ALA A 298 1.57 -7.70 20.68
CA ALA A 298 2.15 -8.88 21.28
C ALA A 298 2.03 -9.96 20.22
N LEU A 299 3.17 -10.41 19.68
CA LEU A 299 3.21 -11.52 18.74
C LEU A 299 2.47 -12.69 19.41
N SER A 300 1.30 -13.07 18.89
CA SER A 300 0.61 -14.25 19.36
C SER A 300 1.47 -15.47 19.00
N LEU A 301 1.36 -16.52 19.82
CA LEU A 301 2.07 -17.76 19.53
C LEU A 301 1.71 -18.31 18.13
N ASP A 302 0.46 -18.09 17.70
CA ASP A 302 -0.05 -18.46 16.39
C ASP A 302 0.65 -17.69 15.25
N GLN A 303 0.89 -16.38 15.45
CA GLN A 303 1.67 -15.57 14.51
C GLN A 303 3.16 -15.99 14.49
N LEU A 304 3.72 -16.31 15.66
CA LEU A 304 5.11 -16.75 15.76
C LEU A 304 5.32 -18.12 15.07
N LEU A 305 4.32 -19.00 15.17
CA LEU A 305 4.35 -20.34 14.57
C LEU A 305 3.80 -20.36 13.13
N GLY A 306 3.31 -19.22 12.61
CA GLY A 306 2.69 -19.16 11.28
C GLY A 306 1.38 -19.95 11.16
N LEU A 307 0.72 -20.26 12.28
CA LEU A 307 -0.49 -21.07 12.32
C LEU A 307 -1.75 -20.32 11.88
N ASP A 308 -1.71 -18.98 11.89
CA ASP A 308 -2.77 -18.10 11.38
C ASP A 308 -2.84 -18.06 9.84
N ALA A 309 -1.85 -18.62 9.17
CA ALA A 309 -1.75 -18.53 7.73
C ALA A 309 -2.54 -19.66 7.08
N MET A 310 -3.76 -19.38 6.63
CA MET A 310 -4.34 -20.18 5.55
C MET A 310 -3.36 -20.19 4.37
N PRO A 311 -3.18 -21.33 3.68
CA PRO A 311 -2.31 -21.40 2.51
C PRO A 311 -2.67 -20.28 1.53
N LYS A 312 -1.72 -19.42 1.21
CA LYS A 312 -1.90 -18.29 0.28
C LYS A 312 -1.00 -18.48 -0.91
N LEU A 313 -1.48 -18.09 -2.07
CA LEU A 313 -0.63 -17.91 -3.24
C LEU A 313 -0.14 -16.46 -3.24
N GLU A 314 1.16 -16.30 -3.33
CA GLU A 314 1.77 -14.97 -3.33
C GLU A 314 2.71 -14.77 -4.51
N TYR A 315 2.60 -13.60 -5.10
CA TYR A 315 3.63 -12.96 -5.89
C TYR A 315 4.45 -12.11 -4.93
N ARG A 316 5.38 -12.72 -4.20
CA ARG A 316 6.18 -12.01 -3.19
C ARG A 316 7.66 -12.31 -3.34
N PHE A 317 8.46 -11.24 -3.39
CA PHE A 317 9.91 -11.34 -3.20
C PHE A 317 10.20 -11.42 -1.70
N ILE A 318 10.82 -12.51 -1.27
CA ILE A 318 11.25 -12.71 0.12
C ILE A 318 12.71 -12.28 0.19
N ASN A 319 12.97 -11.25 0.98
CA ASN A 319 14.34 -10.92 1.36
C ASN A 319 14.69 -11.83 2.55
N PRO A 320 15.75 -12.67 2.46
CA PRO A 320 16.14 -13.61 3.50
C PRO A 320 16.57 -12.90 4.79
#